data_2a08dfcdb9d502368dfd9ebc4a638bd4
#
_entry.id   2a08dfcdb9d502368dfd9ebc4a638bd4
#
_cell.length_a   1.000
_cell.length_b   1.000
_cell.length_c   1.000
_cell.angle_alpha   90.00
_cell.angle_beta   90.00
_cell.angle_gamma   90.00
#
_symmetry.space_group_name_H-M   'P 1'
#
loop_
_entity.id
_entity.type
_entity.pdbx_description
1 polymer ?
#
loop_
_entity_poly.entity_id
_entity_poly.type
_entity_poly.pdbx_seq_one_letter_code
_entity_poly.pdbx_strand_id
1 'polypeptide(L)'
;MRALVGGIVAGIVLALAWPVFAQPADPVAHGHEVFQYWCATCHGSGPGHPGTDALQSKYHGSMPALLEDRTDLDPATVRFFVRHGVTIMPFFRKTEISDADLDAIGAYLSRKR
;
A
#
# COMPACT_ATOMS: atom_id res chain seq x y z
N MET A 1 -67.99 -36.85 11.97
CA MET A 1 -67.35 -35.56 11.87
C MET A 1 -66.05 -35.58 12.68
N ARG A 2 -64.90 -35.63 12.03
CA ARG A 2 -63.59 -35.63 12.67
C ARG A 2 -62.85 -34.43 12.11
N ALA A 3 -62.64 -33.39 12.96
CA ALA A 3 -61.88 -32.24 12.65
C ALA A 3 -60.39 -32.53 12.83
N LEU A 4 -59.60 -32.37 11.77
CA LEU A 4 -58.13 -32.44 11.79
C LEU A 4 -57.61 -31.01 12.07
N VAL A 5 -57.02 -30.85 13.24
CA VAL A 5 -56.29 -29.61 13.60
C VAL A 5 -54.87 -29.76 13.09
N GLY A 6 -54.56 -29.06 12.00
CA GLY A 6 -53.22 -28.95 11.46
C GLY A 6 -52.41 -27.89 12.22
N GLY A 7 -51.43 -28.35 13.02
CA GLY A 7 -50.50 -27.47 13.68
C GLY A 7 -49.41 -27.00 12.72
N ILE A 8 -49.31 -25.69 12.51
CA ILE A 8 -48.21 -25.04 11.77
C ILE A 8 -47.04 -24.83 12.75
N VAL A 9 -45.99 -25.62 12.60
CA VAL A 9 -44.72 -25.38 13.30
C VAL A 9 -43.92 -24.33 12.53
N ALA A 10 -43.96 -23.10 13.04
CA ALA A 10 -43.11 -22.02 12.53
C ALA A 10 -41.68 -22.21 13.03
N GLY A 11 -40.80 -22.72 12.17
CA GLY A 11 -39.37 -22.83 12.46
C GLY A 11 -38.70 -21.44 12.45
N ILE A 12 -38.24 -21.00 13.62
CA ILE A 12 -37.42 -19.78 13.75
C ILE A 12 -36.00 -20.15 13.34
N VAL A 13 -35.55 -19.69 12.15
CA VAL A 13 -34.16 -19.81 11.72
C VAL A 13 -33.41 -18.66 12.38
N LEU A 14 -32.70 -18.92 13.48
CA LEU A 14 -31.72 -17.98 14.06
C LEU A 14 -30.53 -17.91 13.13
N ALA A 15 -30.45 -16.85 12.32
CA ALA A 15 -29.23 -16.51 11.57
C ALA A 15 -28.16 -16.03 12.57
N LEU A 16 -27.20 -16.88 12.90
CA LEU A 16 -26.01 -16.52 13.66
C LEU A 16 -25.15 -15.60 12.79
N ALA A 17 -25.30 -14.29 12.96
CA ALA A 17 -24.39 -13.31 12.39
C ALA A 17 -23.04 -13.42 13.09
N TRP A 18 -22.07 -14.05 12.46
CA TRP A 18 -20.70 -14.09 12.95
C TRP A 18 -20.10 -12.71 12.74
N PRO A 19 -19.45 -12.10 13.75
CA PRO A 19 -18.78 -10.84 13.58
C PRO A 19 -17.63 -11.04 12.59
N VAL A 20 -17.72 -10.38 11.44
CA VAL A 20 -16.60 -10.27 10.50
C VAL A 20 -15.62 -9.31 11.12
N PHE A 21 -14.61 -9.82 11.81
CA PHE A 21 -13.46 -9.01 12.23
C PHE A 21 -12.72 -8.62 10.96
N ALA A 22 -12.79 -7.33 10.59
CA ALA A 22 -11.93 -6.78 9.57
C ALA A 22 -10.49 -6.96 10.04
N GLN A 23 -9.71 -7.76 9.31
CA GLN A 23 -8.28 -7.88 9.59
C GLN A 23 -7.63 -6.52 9.38
N PRO A 24 -6.66 -6.11 10.24
CA PRO A 24 -5.87 -4.94 9.98
C PRO A 24 -5.25 -5.05 8.60
N ALA A 25 -5.38 -4.01 7.77
CA ALA A 25 -4.77 -4.00 6.45
C ALA A 25 -3.25 -4.21 6.61
N ASP A 26 -2.67 -5.12 5.83
CA ASP A 26 -1.23 -5.34 5.79
C ASP A 26 -0.54 -4.03 5.32
N PRO A 27 0.27 -3.38 6.16
CA PRO A 27 0.89 -2.11 5.81
C PRO A 27 1.81 -2.23 4.60
N VAL A 28 2.41 -3.38 4.35
CA VAL A 28 3.26 -3.61 3.17
C VAL A 28 2.41 -3.70 1.91
N ALA A 29 1.29 -4.41 1.94
CA ALA A 29 0.37 -4.51 0.82
C ALA A 29 -0.25 -3.13 0.51
N HIS A 30 -0.72 -2.41 1.52
CA HIS A 30 -1.23 -1.05 1.35
C HIS A 30 -0.14 -0.09 0.82
N GLY A 31 1.07 -0.17 1.36
CA GLY A 31 2.21 0.62 0.90
C GLY A 31 2.58 0.36 -0.56
N HIS A 32 2.44 -0.88 -1.03
CA HIS A 32 2.61 -1.21 -2.44
C HIS A 32 1.55 -0.50 -3.32
N GLU A 33 0.28 -0.54 -2.94
CA GLU A 33 -0.79 0.13 -3.67
C GLU A 33 -0.55 1.64 -3.75
N VAL A 34 -0.20 2.27 -2.64
CA VAL A 34 0.10 3.71 -2.59
C VAL A 34 1.33 4.05 -3.44
N PHE A 35 2.38 3.20 -3.38
CA PHE A 35 3.58 3.36 -4.22
C PHE A 35 3.24 3.28 -5.70
N GLN A 36 2.44 2.30 -6.13
CA GLN A 36 2.03 2.17 -7.53
C GLN A 36 1.26 3.40 -8.01
N TYR A 37 0.43 3.98 -7.17
CA TYR A 37 -0.37 5.15 -7.54
C TYR A 37 0.47 6.45 -7.61
N TRP A 38 1.33 6.72 -6.63
CA TRP A 38 2.02 8.00 -6.48
C TRP A 38 3.46 8.00 -6.98
N CYS A 39 4.16 6.89 -6.93
CA CYS A 39 5.60 6.82 -7.09
C CYS A 39 6.02 6.11 -8.38
N ALA A 40 5.32 5.06 -8.79
CA ALA A 40 5.73 4.18 -9.88
C ALA A 40 5.81 4.89 -11.24
N THR A 41 5.03 5.94 -11.47
CA THR A 41 5.13 6.73 -12.71
C THR A 41 6.55 7.26 -12.95
N CYS A 42 7.25 7.64 -11.87
CA CYS A 42 8.63 8.11 -11.94
C CYS A 42 9.65 7.06 -11.50
N HIS A 43 9.27 6.15 -10.60
CA HIS A 43 10.17 5.17 -9.98
C HIS A 43 9.86 3.71 -10.34
N GLY A 44 9.10 3.50 -11.41
CA GLY A 44 8.82 2.16 -11.92
C GLY A 44 10.00 1.55 -12.66
N SER A 45 9.84 0.27 -13.06
CA SER A 45 10.83 -0.49 -13.83
C SER A 45 10.68 -0.28 -15.33
N GLY A 46 11.79 -0.38 -16.05
CA GLY A 46 11.84 -0.21 -17.51
C GLY A 46 11.98 1.24 -17.97
N PRO A 47 11.93 1.48 -19.29
CA PRO A 47 12.13 2.81 -19.87
C PRO A 47 10.95 3.75 -19.58
N GLY A 48 11.24 5.06 -19.55
CA GLY A 48 10.21 6.08 -19.38
C GLY A 48 9.85 6.42 -17.95
N HIS A 49 10.66 6.01 -16.98
CA HIS A 49 10.52 6.36 -15.58
C HIS A 49 11.62 7.35 -15.16
N PRO A 50 11.35 8.66 -15.22
CA PRO A 50 12.41 9.69 -15.11
C PRO A 50 13.14 9.67 -13.75
N GLY A 51 12.48 9.25 -12.67
CA GLY A 51 13.11 9.09 -11.37
C GLY A 51 14.11 7.92 -11.36
N THR A 52 13.73 6.78 -11.93
CA THR A 52 14.62 5.62 -12.06
C THR A 52 15.79 5.94 -13.00
N ASP A 53 15.54 6.61 -14.13
CA ASP A 53 16.58 7.02 -15.07
C ASP A 53 17.59 7.99 -14.43
N ALA A 54 17.11 8.95 -13.64
CA ALA A 54 17.95 9.87 -12.91
C ALA A 54 18.83 9.17 -11.86
N LEU A 55 18.26 8.22 -11.12
CA LEU A 55 19.01 7.42 -10.14
C LEU A 55 20.01 6.49 -10.82
N GLN A 56 19.67 5.91 -11.97
CA GLN A 56 20.59 5.10 -12.78
C GLN A 56 21.81 5.95 -13.20
N SER A 57 21.56 7.16 -13.69
CA SER A 57 22.61 8.11 -14.06
C SER A 57 23.46 8.54 -12.87
N LYS A 58 22.86 8.71 -11.70
CA LYS A 58 23.56 9.12 -10.47
C LYS A 58 24.44 8.01 -9.91
N TYR A 59 23.97 6.80 -9.90
CA TYR A 59 24.63 5.69 -9.21
C TYR A 59 25.61 4.90 -10.09
N HIS A 60 25.48 5.01 -11.41
CA HIS A 60 26.34 4.31 -12.37
C HIS A 60 26.51 2.81 -12.06
N GLY A 61 25.45 2.17 -11.57
CA GLY A 61 25.45 0.74 -11.22
C GLY A 61 26.00 0.40 -9.83
N SER A 62 26.50 1.38 -9.06
CA SER A 62 26.99 1.14 -7.69
C SER A 62 25.88 0.80 -6.69
N MET A 63 24.63 1.13 -7.03
CA MET A 63 23.44 0.93 -6.23
C MET A 63 22.23 0.74 -7.16
N PRO A 64 21.22 -0.07 -6.79
CA PRO A 64 20.01 -0.18 -7.59
C PRO A 64 19.32 1.17 -7.76
N ALA A 65 18.99 1.49 -9.02
CA ALA A 65 18.22 2.70 -9.35
C ALA A 65 16.72 2.50 -9.07
N LEU A 66 16.23 1.27 -9.24
CA LEU A 66 14.85 0.92 -8.91
C LEU A 66 14.69 0.89 -7.39
N LEU A 67 13.81 1.74 -6.85
CA LEU A 67 13.62 1.85 -5.40
C LEU A 67 13.16 0.53 -4.77
N GLU A 68 12.38 -0.23 -5.51
CA GLU A 68 11.88 -1.53 -5.05
C GLU A 68 12.97 -2.58 -4.91
N ASP A 69 14.12 -2.42 -5.55
CA ASP A 69 15.29 -3.33 -5.46
C ASP A 69 16.31 -2.91 -4.40
N ARG A 70 16.13 -1.76 -3.78
CA ARG A 70 17.03 -1.26 -2.74
C ARG A 70 16.80 -1.96 -1.41
N THR A 71 17.88 -2.14 -0.67
CA THR A 71 17.87 -2.77 0.66
C THR A 71 18.28 -1.80 1.78
N ASP A 72 18.62 -0.57 1.42
CA ASP A 72 19.13 0.47 2.31
C ASP A 72 18.08 1.57 2.61
N LEU A 73 16.88 1.47 2.04
CA LEU A 73 15.81 2.42 2.31
C LEU A 73 15.15 2.10 3.65
N ASP A 74 15.19 3.06 4.56
CA ASP A 74 14.43 3.03 5.80
C ASP A 74 13.22 4.00 5.73
N PRO A 75 12.20 3.82 6.59
CA PRO A 75 11.00 4.67 6.56
C PRO A 75 11.28 6.16 6.78
N ALA A 76 12.31 6.51 7.57
CA ALA A 76 12.65 7.91 7.83
C ALA A 76 13.24 8.59 6.59
N THR A 77 14.11 7.87 5.86
CA THR A 77 14.67 8.31 4.58
C THR A 77 13.57 8.51 3.54
N VAL A 78 12.65 7.56 3.41
CA VAL A 78 11.49 7.67 2.50
C VAL A 78 10.65 8.90 2.86
N ARG A 79 10.32 9.06 4.14
CA ARG A 79 9.54 10.21 4.64
C ARG A 79 10.24 11.53 4.33
N PHE A 80 11.55 11.60 4.53
CA PHE A 80 12.31 12.81 4.26
C PHE A 80 12.17 13.26 2.80
N PHE A 81 12.46 12.39 1.85
CA PHE A 81 12.40 12.74 0.42
C PHE A 81 10.97 13.03 -0.05
N VAL A 82 9.99 12.29 0.41
CA VAL A 82 8.58 12.52 0.03
C VAL A 82 8.10 13.89 0.55
N ARG A 83 8.51 14.30 1.75
CA ARG A 83 8.07 15.59 2.33
C ARG A 83 8.88 16.80 1.87
N HIS A 84 10.11 16.61 1.40
CA HIS A 84 10.97 17.72 1.00
C HIS A 84 11.21 17.79 -0.51
N GLY A 85 11.05 16.68 -1.22
CA GLY A 85 11.46 16.59 -2.61
C GLY A 85 12.98 16.60 -2.77
N VAL A 86 13.46 16.40 -4.00
CA VAL A 86 14.88 16.53 -4.35
C VAL A 86 15.00 16.71 -5.86
N THR A 87 15.71 17.72 -6.31
CA THR A 87 15.90 18.05 -7.73
C THR A 87 14.54 18.13 -8.48
N ILE A 88 14.26 17.21 -9.39
CA ILE A 88 13.00 17.14 -10.14
C ILE A 88 11.88 16.38 -9.40
N MET A 89 12.20 15.66 -8.33
CA MET A 89 11.19 15.00 -7.51
C MET A 89 10.44 16.06 -6.68
N PRO A 90 9.12 16.20 -6.86
CA PRO A 90 8.34 17.13 -6.06
C PRO A 90 8.24 16.68 -4.60
N PHE A 91 7.94 17.61 -3.71
CA PHE A 91 7.47 17.28 -2.38
C PHE A 91 5.96 16.99 -2.41
N PHE A 92 5.51 16.12 -1.51
CA PHE A 92 4.09 15.78 -1.37
C PHE A 92 3.57 16.25 -0.02
N ARG A 93 2.43 16.94 -0.04
CA ARG A 93 1.75 17.42 1.17
C ARG A 93 0.95 16.28 1.81
N LYS A 94 0.56 16.48 3.07
CA LYS A 94 -0.29 15.52 3.80
C LYS A 94 -1.69 15.34 3.19
N THR A 95 -2.14 16.29 2.40
CA THR A 95 -3.40 16.24 1.65
C THR A 95 -3.30 15.41 0.36
N GLU A 96 -2.08 15.11 -0.11
CA GLU A 96 -1.81 14.26 -1.27
C GLU A 96 -1.47 12.85 -0.83
N ILE A 97 -0.45 12.73 0.04
CA ILE A 97 -0.06 11.47 0.67
C ILE A 97 -0.18 11.67 2.18
N SER A 98 -1.14 11.02 2.82
CA SER A 98 -1.32 11.10 4.27
C SER A 98 -0.08 10.58 5.03
N ASP A 99 0.04 10.90 6.32
CA ASP A 99 1.12 10.33 7.13
C ASP A 99 1.01 8.81 7.24
N ALA A 100 -0.21 8.26 7.30
CA ALA A 100 -0.45 6.82 7.35
C ALA A 100 -0.04 6.13 6.03
N ASP A 101 -0.40 6.71 4.87
CA ASP A 101 0.03 6.21 3.57
C ASP A 101 1.55 6.27 3.41
N LEU A 102 2.17 7.35 3.89
CA LEU A 102 3.61 7.49 3.85
C LEU A 102 4.33 6.48 4.75
N ASP A 103 3.78 6.17 5.92
CA ASP A 103 4.28 5.10 6.78
C ASP A 103 4.16 3.74 6.09
N ALA A 104 3.07 3.49 5.37
CA ALA A 104 2.87 2.28 4.60
C ALA A 104 3.87 2.18 3.42
N ILE A 105 4.13 3.26 2.67
CA ILE A 105 5.18 3.30 1.64
C ILE A 105 6.54 2.98 2.27
N GLY A 106 6.86 3.58 3.42
CA GLY A 106 8.08 3.31 4.17
C GLY A 106 8.22 1.83 4.53
N ALA A 107 7.15 1.20 5.05
CA ALA A 107 7.12 -0.22 5.34
C ALA A 107 7.31 -1.08 4.09
N TYR A 108 6.67 -0.71 2.98
CA TYR A 108 6.81 -1.40 1.70
C TYR A 108 8.24 -1.38 1.16
N LEU A 109 8.87 -0.19 1.10
CA LEU A 109 10.22 -0.03 0.56
C LEU A 109 11.33 -0.58 1.48
N SER A 110 11.11 -0.64 2.79
CA SER A 110 12.05 -1.20 3.76
C SER A 110 11.87 -2.69 4.03
N ARG A 111 10.88 -3.36 3.40
CA ARG A 111 10.65 -4.79 3.60
C ARG A 111 11.90 -5.61 3.26
N LYS A 112 12.17 -6.60 4.07
CA LYS A 112 13.23 -7.58 3.77
C LYS A 112 12.80 -8.46 2.59
N ARG A 113 13.69 -8.66 1.65
CA ARG A 113 13.56 -9.59 0.53
C ARG A 113 14.41 -10.81 0.72
#